data_85d61f1cc63ec4a5667e02cae64552be
#
_entry.id   85d61f1cc63ec4a5667e02cae64552be
#
_cell.length_a   1.000
_cell.length_b   1.000
_cell.length_c   1.000
_cell.angle_alpha   90.00
_cell.angle_beta   90.00
_cell.angle_gamma   90.00
#
_symmetry.space_group_name_H-M   'P 1'
#
loop_
_entity.id
_entity.type
_entity.pdbx_description
1 polymer ?
#
loop_
_entity_poly.entity_id
_entity_poly.type
_entity_poly.pdbx_seq_one_letter_code
_entity_poly.pdbx_strand_id
1 'polypeptide(L)'
;RLAGEFARIEERYPNPMSADEIYELLKGFNYIVPQGGPMTGIGNNYQIASLSNCFVIGHKKPADSYGGIMRLDEEQVQLMKRRGGVGHDLSHIRPAGSPVLNSALTSTGVVPFMERYSNSTREVAQDGRRGALMLSISIKHPDSENFIDAKLEQGKVTGANVSVKIDDEFMRSALHGKTYKQQYPVDAENPKVVKEIDANKLWKKIIYNAWRSAEPGVLFWDTIIRESIPDCYADLGYKTVSTNPCGEIPLCPYDSCRLMAVNLYSYVDNPFTVNAKFNMELFKDHARKAMRLMDDLIDLEMEKIESIIAKIAADPEEEEVKLAELNLWNKIKSKTLGGRRTGLGITAEGDMLAALGLIYGTDKALEFAVEVQKTLALEAYRSSAIMAEERGAFPIFDAARETNNPMINRIRKADEDLFEKMQRFGRRNISLLTIAPTGTTSLMTQTTSGIEPVFLPVYKRRKKVNPNDKNVTINYKDDVGDTWEEYY
;
A
#
# COMPACT_ATOMS: atom_id res chain seq x y z
N ARG A 1 -10.63 1.34 24.31
CA ARG A 1 -11.38 1.62 23.08
C ARG A 1 -11.04 0.59 22.00
N LEU A 2 -9.80 0.52 21.53
CA LEU A 2 -9.41 -0.43 20.45
C LEU A 2 -9.77 -1.87 20.82
N ALA A 3 -9.33 -2.36 21.97
CA ALA A 3 -9.60 -3.73 22.41
C ALA A 3 -11.09 -4.04 22.51
N GLY A 4 -11.91 -3.11 23.03
CA GLY A 4 -13.36 -3.31 23.12
C GLY A 4 -14.05 -3.40 21.75
N GLU A 5 -13.61 -2.61 20.75
CA GLU A 5 -14.19 -2.69 19.41
C GLU A 5 -13.80 -4.01 18.70
N PHE A 6 -12.56 -4.46 18.85
CA PHE A 6 -12.14 -5.77 18.32
C PHE A 6 -12.90 -6.92 19.01
N ALA A 7 -13.01 -6.90 20.34
CA ALA A 7 -13.75 -7.93 21.09
C ALA A 7 -15.21 -8.00 20.64
N ARG A 8 -15.86 -6.86 20.40
CA ARG A 8 -17.24 -6.78 19.86
C ARG A 8 -17.37 -7.48 18.50
N ILE A 9 -16.35 -7.44 17.66
CA ILE A 9 -16.35 -8.17 16.39
C ILE A 9 -16.09 -9.66 16.64
N GLU A 10 -15.14 -10.01 17.49
CA GLU A 10 -14.82 -11.39 17.86
C GLU A 10 -16.04 -12.16 18.38
N GLU A 11 -16.90 -11.51 19.19
CA GLU A 11 -18.14 -12.10 19.72
C GLU A 11 -19.12 -12.59 18.63
N ARG A 12 -18.94 -12.18 17.39
CA ARG A 12 -19.75 -12.65 16.24
C ARG A 12 -19.31 -14.02 15.73
N TYR A 13 -18.15 -14.51 16.17
CA TYR A 13 -17.47 -15.67 15.63
C TYR A 13 -17.17 -16.74 16.69
N PRO A 14 -16.93 -17.99 16.26
CA PRO A 14 -16.46 -19.03 17.18
C PRO A 14 -15.11 -18.69 17.82
N ASN A 15 -14.92 -19.18 19.06
CA ASN A 15 -13.67 -19.03 19.81
C ASN A 15 -13.16 -17.58 19.94
N PRO A 16 -13.99 -16.63 20.41
CA PRO A 16 -13.63 -15.23 20.44
C PRO A 16 -12.46 -14.95 21.40
N MET A 17 -11.54 -14.09 21.00
CA MET A 17 -10.57 -13.50 21.91
C MET A 17 -11.29 -12.52 22.84
N SER A 18 -10.95 -12.56 24.13
CA SER A 18 -11.50 -11.63 25.10
C SER A 18 -10.94 -10.21 24.95
N ALA A 19 -11.68 -9.22 25.44
CA ALA A 19 -11.21 -7.83 25.45
C ALA A 19 -9.88 -7.65 26.22
N ASP A 20 -9.67 -8.45 27.28
CA ASP A 20 -8.44 -8.41 28.09
C ASP A 20 -7.25 -8.99 27.32
N GLU A 21 -7.42 -10.12 26.62
CA GLU A 21 -6.38 -10.66 25.75
C GLU A 21 -5.96 -9.64 24.65
N ILE A 22 -6.94 -9.05 23.99
CA ILE A 22 -6.70 -8.04 22.94
C ILE A 22 -6.04 -6.80 23.56
N TYR A 23 -6.46 -6.40 24.77
CA TYR A 23 -5.85 -5.27 25.47
C TYR A 23 -4.37 -5.52 25.76
N GLU A 24 -3.98 -6.69 26.25
CA GLU A 24 -2.58 -7.03 26.54
C GLU A 24 -1.73 -7.06 25.26
N LEU A 25 -2.28 -7.51 24.12
CA LEU A 25 -1.60 -7.46 22.83
C LEU A 25 -1.32 -6.00 22.36
N LEU A 26 -2.24 -5.07 22.64
CA LEU A 26 -2.17 -3.67 22.19
C LEU A 26 -1.59 -2.72 23.24
N LYS A 27 -1.41 -3.16 24.47
CA LYS A 27 -1.01 -2.35 25.63
C LYS A 27 0.35 -1.68 25.40
N GLY A 28 0.37 -0.37 25.54
CA GLY A 28 1.58 0.44 25.29
C GLY A 28 2.13 0.33 23.86
N PHE A 29 1.42 -0.34 22.97
CA PHE A 29 1.87 -0.69 21.62
C PHE A 29 3.19 -1.48 21.61
N ASN A 30 3.42 -2.25 22.65
CA ASN A 30 4.63 -3.04 22.78
C ASN A 30 4.72 -4.15 21.73
N TYR A 31 3.64 -4.90 21.50
CA TYR A 31 3.65 -6.04 20.58
C TYR A 31 2.96 -5.75 19.26
N ILE A 32 1.75 -5.24 19.27
CA ILE A 32 0.93 -5.01 18.09
C ILE A 32 0.49 -3.55 18.02
N VAL A 33 0.66 -2.94 16.86
CA VAL A 33 0.40 -1.52 16.64
C VAL A 33 -0.49 -1.33 15.41
N PRO A 34 -1.77 -0.95 15.56
CA PRO A 34 -2.59 -0.51 14.46
C PRO A 34 -2.01 0.76 13.83
N GLN A 35 -2.02 0.88 12.50
CA GLN A 35 -1.39 2.00 11.80
C GLN A 35 -2.43 2.96 11.20
N GLY A 36 -2.13 4.24 11.25
CA GLY A 36 -2.86 5.29 10.54
C GLY A 36 -4.38 5.27 10.74
N GLY A 37 -5.13 4.83 9.72
CA GLY A 37 -6.59 4.75 9.74
C GLY A 37 -7.16 3.95 10.91
N PRO A 38 -6.73 2.70 11.14
CA PRO A 38 -7.17 1.90 12.28
C PRO A 38 -6.93 2.58 13.63
N MET A 39 -5.73 3.14 13.84
CA MET A 39 -5.37 3.81 15.10
C MET A 39 -6.33 4.96 15.44
N THR A 40 -6.67 5.77 14.47
CA THR A 40 -7.47 6.99 14.66
C THR A 40 -8.96 6.77 14.51
N GLY A 41 -9.37 5.80 13.68
CA GLY A 41 -10.75 5.62 13.25
C GLY A 41 -11.56 4.58 14.02
N ILE A 42 -10.92 3.54 14.59
CA ILE A 42 -11.64 2.51 15.37
C ILE A 42 -12.31 3.17 16.60
N GLY A 43 -13.63 2.99 16.72
CA GLY A 43 -14.42 3.58 17.79
C GLY A 43 -14.47 5.12 17.79
N ASN A 44 -14.08 5.77 16.68
CA ASN A 44 -14.24 7.19 16.48
C ASN A 44 -15.52 7.46 15.68
N ASN A 45 -16.48 8.13 16.32
CA ASN A 45 -17.78 8.47 15.72
C ASN A 45 -17.88 9.97 15.32
N TYR A 46 -16.84 10.75 15.58
CA TYR A 46 -16.81 12.18 15.24
C TYR A 46 -16.45 12.42 13.77
N GLN A 47 -15.66 11.52 13.19
CA GLN A 47 -15.23 11.62 11.80
C GLN A 47 -15.78 10.42 11.01
N ILE A 48 -16.47 10.70 9.92
CA ILE A 48 -16.94 9.69 8.97
C ILE A 48 -15.81 9.44 7.97
N ALA A 49 -14.94 8.50 8.29
CA ALA A 49 -13.75 8.18 7.54
C ALA A 49 -13.53 6.67 7.49
N SER A 50 -12.78 6.21 6.49
CA SER A 50 -12.35 4.84 6.33
C SER A 50 -11.26 4.46 7.32
N LEU A 51 -11.18 3.18 7.68
CA LEU A 51 -10.06 2.58 8.40
C LEU A 51 -8.95 2.12 7.44
N SER A 52 -9.21 2.09 6.14
CA SER A 52 -8.21 1.76 5.14
C SER A 52 -7.25 2.93 4.94
N ASN A 53 -5.96 2.60 4.90
CA ASN A 53 -4.93 3.62 4.68
C ASN A 53 -4.70 3.90 3.19
N CYS A 54 -4.91 2.89 2.34
CA CYS A 54 -4.46 2.88 0.97
C CYS A 54 -5.49 2.26 0.04
N PHE A 55 -5.63 2.88 -1.14
CA PHE A 55 -6.54 2.46 -2.20
C PHE A 55 -5.82 2.54 -3.55
N VAL A 56 -6.27 1.74 -4.50
CA VAL A 56 -5.98 1.96 -5.91
C VAL A 56 -7.30 2.19 -6.64
N ILE A 57 -7.32 3.15 -7.56
CA ILE A 57 -8.46 3.41 -8.43
C ILE A 57 -8.08 3.16 -9.89
N GLY A 58 -9.07 3.00 -10.74
CA GLY A 58 -8.87 2.76 -12.16
C GLY A 58 -10.16 2.37 -12.85
N HIS A 59 -10.14 2.35 -14.17
CA HIS A 59 -11.28 1.91 -14.95
C HIS A 59 -11.23 0.40 -15.21
N LYS A 60 -12.39 -0.27 -15.25
CA LYS A 60 -12.50 -1.67 -15.68
C LYS A 60 -11.99 -1.87 -17.11
N LYS A 61 -12.27 -0.89 -17.97
CA LYS A 61 -11.67 -0.77 -19.30
C LYS A 61 -10.88 0.54 -19.32
N PRO A 62 -9.59 0.52 -19.64
CA PRO A 62 -8.79 1.74 -19.68
C PRO A 62 -9.44 2.80 -20.58
N ALA A 63 -9.57 4.01 -20.08
CA ALA A 63 -10.19 5.12 -20.77
C ALA A 63 -9.27 6.34 -20.73
N ASP A 64 -8.89 6.84 -21.91
CA ASP A 64 -8.05 8.04 -22.09
C ASP A 64 -8.85 9.25 -22.59
N SER A 65 -10.14 9.26 -22.37
CA SER A 65 -11.00 10.43 -22.60
C SER A 65 -10.93 11.40 -21.44
N TYR A 66 -11.20 12.69 -21.70
CA TYR A 66 -11.33 13.67 -20.62
C TYR A 66 -12.34 13.23 -19.55
N GLY A 67 -13.48 12.65 -19.95
CA GLY A 67 -14.44 12.12 -18.99
C GLY A 67 -13.85 11.04 -18.07
N GLY A 68 -13.07 10.11 -18.62
CA GLY A 68 -12.39 9.08 -17.84
C GLY A 68 -11.31 9.64 -16.91
N ILE A 69 -10.50 10.57 -17.40
CA ILE A 69 -9.44 11.24 -16.65
C ILE A 69 -10.00 12.07 -15.50
N MET A 70 -11.05 12.88 -15.77
CA MET A 70 -11.71 13.71 -14.75
C MET A 70 -12.43 12.84 -13.70
N ARG A 71 -13.00 11.71 -14.11
CA ARG A 71 -13.62 10.77 -13.16
C ARG A 71 -12.61 10.21 -12.17
N LEU A 72 -11.39 9.88 -12.60
CA LEU A 72 -10.34 9.42 -11.69
C LEU A 72 -9.88 10.54 -10.74
N ASP A 73 -9.83 11.79 -11.20
CA ASP A 73 -9.53 12.94 -10.35
C ASP A 73 -10.58 13.13 -9.26
N GLU A 74 -11.84 13.04 -9.63
CA GLU A 74 -12.97 13.08 -8.68
C GLU A 74 -12.91 11.93 -7.67
N GLU A 75 -12.76 10.68 -8.13
CA GLU A 75 -12.64 9.51 -7.26
C GLU A 75 -11.45 9.63 -6.28
N GLN A 76 -10.31 10.19 -6.75
CA GLN A 76 -9.14 10.48 -5.94
C GLN A 76 -9.47 11.43 -4.77
N VAL A 77 -10.11 12.53 -5.05
CA VAL A 77 -10.51 13.55 -4.06
C VAL A 77 -11.51 12.95 -3.05
N GLN A 78 -12.49 12.20 -3.55
CA GLN A 78 -13.52 11.56 -2.70
C GLN A 78 -12.90 10.55 -1.71
N LEU A 79 -11.84 9.83 -2.10
CA LEU A 79 -11.11 8.93 -1.19
C LEU A 79 -10.24 9.71 -0.20
N MET A 80 -9.52 10.72 -0.68
CA MET A 80 -8.62 11.52 0.16
C MET A 80 -9.37 12.25 1.27
N LYS A 81 -10.57 12.80 1.01
CA LYS A 81 -11.39 13.42 2.07
C LYS A 81 -11.83 12.43 3.16
N ARG A 82 -11.81 11.12 2.88
CA ARG A 82 -12.06 10.03 3.83
C ARG A 82 -10.79 9.39 4.40
N ARG A 83 -9.64 10.09 4.32
CA ARG A 83 -8.31 9.73 4.84
C ARG A 83 -7.55 8.68 4.04
N GLY A 84 -8.04 8.23 2.89
CA GLY A 84 -7.34 7.29 2.02
C GLY A 84 -6.15 7.91 1.29
N GLY A 85 -5.02 7.20 1.23
CA GLY A 85 -4.00 7.41 0.22
C GLY A 85 -4.40 6.70 -1.08
N VAL A 86 -4.09 7.27 -2.24
CA VAL A 86 -4.59 6.77 -3.53
C VAL A 86 -3.44 6.50 -4.48
N GLY A 87 -3.53 5.41 -5.24
CA GLY A 87 -2.65 5.16 -6.38
C GLY A 87 -3.46 4.90 -7.64
N HIS A 88 -2.94 5.34 -8.78
CA HIS A 88 -3.47 4.95 -10.08
C HIS A 88 -2.42 4.98 -11.19
N ASP A 89 -2.71 4.24 -12.26
CA ASP A 89 -1.80 4.04 -13.38
C ASP A 89 -2.15 4.96 -14.54
N LEU A 90 -1.13 5.57 -15.16
CA LEU A 90 -1.30 6.46 -16.29
C LEU A 90 -1.02 5.80 -17.64
N SER A 91 -0.68 4.53 -17.67
CA SER A 91 -0.31 3.81 -18.91
C SER A 91 -1.45 3.75 -19.94
N HIS A 92 -2.67 4.06 -19.54
CA HIS A 92 -3.84 4.11 -20.44
C HIS A 92 -4.01 5.46 -21.15
N ILE A 93 -3.35 6.52 -20.72
CA ILE A 93 -3.40 7.84 -21.34
C ILE A 93 -2.54 7.80 -22.60
N ARG A 94 -3.08 8.25 -23.74
CA ARG A 94 -2.32 8.25 -25.00
C ARG A 94 -1.10 9.18 -24.95
N PRO A 95 0.00 8.80 -25.60
CA PRO A 95 1.22 9.60 -25.58
C PRO A 95 1.08 10.94 -26.29
N ALA A 96 1.97 11.87 -25.94
CA ALA A 96 2.07 13.18 -26.59
C ALA A 96 2.19 13.05 -28.10
N GLY A 97 1.55 13.97 -28.84
CA GLY A 97 1.53 13.98 -30.30
C GLY A 97 0.58 12.97 -30.96
N SER A 98 -0.05 12.06 -30.18
CA SER A 98 -1.06 11.15 -30.72
C SER A 98 -2.28 11.92 -31.22
N PRO A 99 -2.93 11.50 -32.31
CA PRO A 99 -4.12 12.19 -32.84
C PRO A 99 -5.30 12.11 -31.89
N VAL A 100 -6.04 13.20 -31.79
CA VAL A 100 -7.30 13.31 -31.06
C VAL A 100 -8.36 13.95 -31.96
N LEU A 101 -9.62 13.53 -31.78
CA LEU A 101 -10.77 14.04 -32.56
C LEU A 101 -11.48 15.21 -31.85
N ASN A 102 -10.69 16.15 -31.32
CA ASN A 102 -11.17 17.38 -30.72
C ASN A 102 -10.41 18.57 -31.30
N SER A 103 -10.69 19.80 -30.81
CA SER A 103 -10.06 21.04 -31.31
C SER A 103 -8.54 21.10 -31.15
N ALA A 104 -7.94 20.27 -30.31
CA ALA A 104 -6.49 20.23 -30.12
C ALA A 104 -5.74 19.44 -31.20
N LEU A 105 -6.43 18.55 -31.94
CA LEU A 105 -5.91 17.65 -32.96
C LEU A 105 -4.83 16.66 -32.47
N THR A 106 -4.05 17.00 -31.46
CA THR A 106 -2.98 16.17 -30.88
C THR A 106 -3.08 16.13 -29.35
N SER A 107 -2.64 15.01 -28.77
CA SER A 107 -2.57 14.80 -27.31
C SER A 107 -1.36 15.55 -26.72
N THR A 108 -1.53 16.07 -25.52
CA THR A 108 -0.44 16.65 -24.70
C THR A 108 0.35 15.60 -23.91
N GLY A 109 -0.08 14.33 -23.93
CA GLY A 109 0.57 13.22 -23.21
C GLY A 109 0.23 13.19 -21.72
N VAL A 110 1.05 12.48 -20.93
CA VAL A 110 0.75 12.15 -19.51
C VAL A 110 1.08 13.30 -18.54
N VAL A 111 2.07 14.13 -18.80
CA VAL A 111 2.63 15.10 -17.83
C VAL A 111 1.59 16.13 -17.35
N PRO A 112 0.76 16.75 -18.20
CA PRO A 112 -0.27 17.69 -17.72
C PRO A 112 -1.29 17.05 -16.76
N PHE A 113 -1.59 15.76 -16.96
CA PHE A 113 -2.50 15.04 -16.06
C PHE A 113 -1.81 14.66 -14.76
N MET A 114 -0.50 14.39 -14.74
CA MET A 114 0.27 14.24 -13.50
C MET A 114 0.18 15.51 -12.65
N GLU A 115 0.34 16.68 -13.24
CA GLU A 115 0.22 17.97 -12.54
C GLU A 115 -1.19 18.18 -12.00
N ARG A 116 -2.23 17.86 -12.79
CA ARG A 116 -3.61 17.92 -12.35
C ARG A 116 -3.87 17.10 -11.11
N TYR A 117 -3.58 15.80 -11.14
CA TYR A 117 -3.78 14.90 -10.02
C TYR A 117 -2.94 15.30 -8.79
N SER A 118 -1.72 15.78 -9.02
CA SER A 118 -0.87 16.33 -7.97
C SER A 118 -1.49 17.56 -7.30
N ASN A 119 -2.09 18.47 -8.06
CA ASN A 119 -2.75 19.66 -7.53
C ASN A 119 -3.98 19.29 -6.71
N SER A 120 -4.86 18.42 -7.21
CA SER A 120 -6.03 17.92 -6.49
C SER A 120 -5.64 17.29 -5.14
N THR A 121 -4.52 16.52 -5.11
CA THR A 121 -3.99 15.99 -3.86
C THR A 121 -3.61 17.06 -2.84
N ARG A 122 -3.07 18.18 -3.30
CA ARG A 122 -2.63 19.29 -2.43
C ARG A 122 -3.80 20.09 -1.84
N GLU A 123 -4.94 20.08 -2.52
CA GLU A 123 -6.15 20.80 -2.09
C GLU A 123 -6.85 20.08 -0.93
N VAL A 124 -6.75 18.75 -0.86
CA VAL A 124 -7.47 17.96 0.14
C VAL A 124 -6.73 17.95 1.48
N ALA A 125 -7.34 18.60 2.48
CA ALA A 125 -6.88 18.55 3.86
C ALA A 125 -7.40 17.29 4.59
N GLN A 126 -6.57 16.67 5.42
CA GLN A 126 -6.89 15.49 6.23
C GLN A 126 -6.56 15.69 7.72
N ASP A 127 -6.96 16.83 8.29
CA ASP A 127 -6.73 17.17 9.70
C ASP A 127 -5.25 17.00 10.10
N GLY A 128 -4.42 17.96 9.67
CA GLY A 128 -3.00 18.01 9.96
C GLY A 128 -2.10 17.19 9.03
N ARG A 129 -2.66 16.49 8.03
CA ARG A 129 -1.88 15.87 6.94
C ARG A 129 -2.50 16.20 5.58
N ARG A 130 -1.72 16.04 4.53
CA ARG A 130 -2.18 16.15 3.14
C ARG A 130 -2.62 14.79 2.61
N GLY A 131 -3.35 14.80 1.51
CA GLY A 131 -3.57 13.63 0.69
C GLY A 131 -2.24 13.00 0.27
N ALA A 132 -2.25 11.72 -0.04
CA ALA A 132 -1.09 10.99 -0.55
C ALA A 132 -1.47 10.31 -1.86
N LEU A 133 -0.61 10.46 -2.87
CA LEU A 133 -0.87 9.98 -4.23
C LEU A 133 0.34 9.18 -4.75
N MET A 134 0.08 8.06 -5.44
CA MET A 134 1.01 7.37 -6.31
C MET A 134 0.53 7.48 -7.75
N LEU A 135 1.39 7.94 -8.62
CA LEU A 135 1.22 7.83 -10.07
C LEU A 135 2.22 6.83 -10.62
N SER A 136 1.73 5.83 -11.35
CA SER A 136 2.59 4.86 -12.00
C SER A 136 2.43 4.88 -13.51
N ILE A 137 3.47 4.44 -14.23
CA ILE A 137 3.43 4.24 -15.67
C ILE A 137 4.24 3.00 -16.05
N SER A 138 3.81 2.29 -17.10
CA SER A 138 4.63 1.22 -17.70
C SER A 138 5.84 1.80 -18.43
N ILE A 139 7.02 1.20 -18.26
CA ILE A 139 8.21 1.53 -19.04
C ILE A 139 7.99 1.35 -20.55
N LYS A 140 7.02 0.50 -20.92
CA LYS A 140 6.60 0.26 -22.30
C LYS A 140 5.87 1.44 -22.93
N HIS A 141 5.38 2.39 -22.11
CA HIS A 141 4.66 3.55 -22.61
C HIS A 141 5.60 4.56 -23.29
N PRO A 142 5.27 5.13 -24.47
CA PRO A 142 6.14 6.08 -25.20
C PRO A 142 6.49 7.35 -24.41
N ASP A 143 5.63 7.81 -23.50
CA ASP A 143 5.87 8.98 -22.62
C ASP A 143 6.57 8.61 -21.31
N SER A 144 7.04 7.39 -21.11
CA SER A 144 7.69 7.00 -19.84
C SER A 144 8.92 7.86 -19.53
N GLU A 145 9.66 8.31 -20.55
CA GLU A 145 10.80 9.21 -20.36
C GLU A 145 10.37 10.59 -19.82
N ASN A 146 9.30 11.18 -20.39
CA ASN A 146 8.74 12.44 -19.91
C ASN A 146 8.19 12.32 -18.48
N PHE A 147 7.57 11.18 -18.18
CA PHE A 147 7.10 10.86 -16.82
C PHE A 147 8.28 10.79 -15.81
N ILE A 148 9.38 10.12 -16.19
CA ILE A 148 10.59 10.00 -15.37
C ILE A 148 11.20 11.37 -15.06
N ASP A 149 11.17 12.30 -16.03
CA ASP A 149 11.73 13.64 -15.91
C ASP A 149 10.79 14.64 -15.21
N ALA A 150 9.51 14.32 -15.05
CA ALA A 150 8.48 15.27 -14.61
C ALA A 150 8.73 15.94 -13.24
N LYS A 151 9.50 15.30 -12.35
CA LYS A 151 9.84 15.85 -11.02
C LYS A 151 11.24 16.48 -10.95
N LEU A 152 12.00 16.49 -12.01
CA LEU A 152 13.30 17.18 -12.04
C LEU A 152 13.14 18.70 -12.02
N GLU A 153 12.03 19.20 -12.54
CA GLU A 153 11.71 20.62 -12.52
C GLU A 153 11.11 20.97 -11.15
N GLN A 154 11.77 21.92 -10.46
CA GLN A 154 11.36 22.33 -9.13
C GLN A 154 9.92 22.86 -9.11
N GLY A 155 9.14 22.40 -8.15
CA GLY A 155 7.73 22.79 -7.98
C GLY A 155 6.71 22.02 -8.80
N LYS A 156 7.13 21.13 -9.73
CA LYS A 156 6.20 20.27 -10.48
C LYS A 156 5.89 18.96 -9.77
N VAL A 157 4.66 18.49 -9.91
CA VAL A 157 4.15 17.19 -9.39
C VAL A 157 4.48 16.95 -7.91
N THR A 158 4.45 17.99 -7.09
CA THR A 158 4.87 17.95 -5.67
C THR A 158 3.88 17.21 -4.75
N GLY A 159 2.65 16.96 -5.22
CA GLY A 159 1.61 16.25 -4.47
C GLY A 159 1.54 14.75 -4.75
N ALA A 160 2.44 14.20 -5.57
CA ALA A 160 2.42 12.78 -5.92
C ALA A 160 3.81 12.15 -5.80
N ASN A 161 3.87 10.90 -5.35
CA ASN A 161 4.97 9.99 -5.62
C ASN A 161 4.84 9.42 -7.03
N VAL A 162 5.94 9.17 -7.69
CA VAL A 162 5.94 8.65 -9.06
C VAL A 162 6.79 7.37 -9.14
N SER A 163 6.27 6.34 -9.83
CA SER A 163 6.97 5.07 -9.98
C SER A 163 6.82 4.51 -11.39
N VAL A 164 7.89 3.91 -11.91
CA VAL A 164 7.91 3.26 -13.21
C VAL A 164 7.77 1.75 -13.04
N LYS A 165 6.81 1.17 -13.75
CA LYS A 165 6.62 -0.28 -13.82
C LYS A 165 7.57 -0.84 -14.87
N ILE A 166 8.58 -1.57 -14.42
CA ILE A 166 9.64 -2.14 -15.25
C ILE A 166 9.38 -3.62 -15.48
N ASP A 167 9.35 -4.03 -16.75
CA ASP A 167 9.23 -5.45 -17.11
C ASP A 167 10.60 -6.13 -17.23
N ASP A 168 10.60 -7.46 -17.24
CA ASP A 168 11.79 -8.29 -17.35
C ASP A 168 12.50 -8.10 -18.72
N GLU A 169 11.76 -7.79 -19.79
CA GLU A 169 12.30 -7.54 -21.12
C GLU A 169 13.15 -6.27 -21.15
N PHE A 170 12.64 -5.18 -20.53
CA PHE A 170 13.39 -3.93 -20.41
C PHE A 170 14.68 -4.14 -19.60
N MET A 171 14.60 -4.83 -18.45
CA MET A 171 15.78 -5.09 -17.63
C MET A 171 16.84 -5.90 -18.37
N ARG A 172 16.43 -6.96 -19.08
CA ARG A 172 17.36 -7.71 -19.93
C ARG A 172 17.97 -6.86 -21.05
N SER A 173 17.16 -6.02 -21.70
CA SER A 173 17.63 -5.12 -22.75
C SER A 173 18.62 -4.08 -22.22
N ALA A 174 18.34 -3.48 -21.06
CA ALA A 174 19.21 -2.51 -20.41
C ALA A 174 20.56 -3.14 -20.00
N LEU A 175 20.54 -4.35 -19.45
CA LEU A 175 21.74 -5.09 -19.03
C LEU A 175 22.67 -5.42 -20.22
N HIS A 176 22.08 -5.77 -21.37
CA HIS A 176 22.83 -6.20 -22.55
C HIS A 176 23.02 -5.07 -23.59
N GLY A 177 22.68 -3.82 -23.28
CA GLY A 177 22.86 -2.67 -24.19
C GLY A 177 22.04 -2.77 -25.47
N LYS A 178 20.83 -3.34 -25.38
CA LYS A 178 19.93 -3.53 -26.53
C LYS A 178 18.88 -2.44 -26.60
N THR A 179 18.26 -2.29 -27.77
CA THR A 179 17.05 -1.50 -27.93
C THR A 179 15.86 -2.16 -27.24
N TYR A 180 14.89 -1.34 -26.84
CA TYR A 180 13.64 -1.77 -26.26
C TYR A 180 12.48 -1.09 -26.97
N LYS A 181 11.42 -1.85 -27.24
CA LYS A 181 10.24 -1.38 -27.95
C LYS A 181 9.21 -0.81 -26.99
N GLN A 182 8.96 0.49 -27.06
CA GLN A 182 7.83 1.15 -26.43
C GLN A 182 6.62 1.14 -27.37
N GLN A 183 5.41 1.07 -26.82
CA GLN A 183 4.20 1.03 -27.63
C GLN A 183 2.97 1.57 -26.88
N TYR A 184 1.98 1.99 -27.68
CA TYR A 184 0.67 2.38 -27.14
C TYR A 184 -0.47 1.87 -28.08
N PRO A 185 -1.56 1.31 -27.54
CA PRO A 185 -1.71 0.91 -26.12
C PRO A 185 -0.66 -0.10 -25.68
N VAL A 186 -0.27 -0.06 -24.41
CA VAL A 186 0.88 -0.84 -23.88
C VAL A 186 0.69 -2.36 -23.99
N ASP A 187 -0.55 -2.83 -23.86
CA ASP A 187 -0.92 -4.25 -23.88
C ASP A 187 -1.49 -4.69 -25.25
N ALA A 188 -1.45 -3.82 -26.28
CA ALA A 188 -2.05 -4.14 -27.58
C ALA A 188 -1.13 -5.04 -28.40
N GLU A 189 -1.69 -6.07 -29.04
CA GLU A 189 -0.99 -6.88 -30.03
C GLU A 189 -0.65 -6.04 -31.28
N ASN A 190 -1.56 -5.15 -31.67
CA ASN A 190 -1.40 -4.22 -32.80
C ASN A 190 -1.39 -2.77 -32.28
N PRO A 191 -0.27 -2.26 -31.77
CA PRO A 191 -0.19 -0.94 -31.19
C PRO A 191 -0.27 0.15 -32.26
N LYS A 192 -0.90 1.29 -31.92
CA LYS A 192 -1.05 2.45 -32.80
C LYS A 192 0.21 3.33 -32.85
N VAL A 193 0.99 3.31 -31.80
CA VAL A 193 2.26 4.04 -31.68
C VAL A 193 3.34 3.05 -31.28
N VAL A 194 4.48 3.14 -31.92
CA VAL A 194 5.68 2.33 -31.64
C VAL A 194 6.89 3.24 -31.64
N LYS A 195 7.76 3.09 -30.65
CA LYS A 195 9.01 3.83 -30.52
C LYS A 195 10.11 2.87 -30.03
N GLU A 196 11.24 2.84 -30.71
CA GLU A 196 12.43 2.13 -30.22
C GLU A 196 13.30 3.09 -29.40
N ILE A 197 13.82 2.60 -28.29
CA ILE A 197 14.69 3.35 -27.40
C ILE A 197 15.92 2.54 -27.02
N ASP A 198 16.98 3.22 -26.60
CA ASP A 198 18.13 2.62 -25.94
C ASP A 198 17.77 2.33 -24.47
N ALA A 199 17.60 1.03 -24.13
CA ALA A 199 17.19 0.62 -22.79
C ALA A 199 18.24 0.98 -21.71
N ASN A 200 19.54 0.86 -22.02
CA ASN A 200 20.61 1.18 -21.07
C ASN A 200 20.63 2.69 -20.75
N LYS A 201 20.46 3.53 -21.78
CA LYS A 201 20.40 4.99 -21.61
C LYS A 201 19.21 5.38 -20.72
N LEU A 202 18.04 4.81 -20.96
CA LEU A 202 16.85 5.11 -20.13
C LEU A 202 17.01 4.59 -18.69
N TRP A 203 17.58 3.41 -18.51
CA TRP A 203 17.90 2.88 -17.18
C TRP A 203 18.85 3.78 -16.38
N LYS A 204 19.94 4.24 -17.03
CA LYS A 204 20.86 5.21 -16.40
C LYS A 204 20.17 6.52 -16.03
N LYS A 205 19.23 6.98 -16.86
CA LYS A 205 18.41 8.18 -16.55
C LYS A 205 17.54 7.96 -15.31
N ILE A 206 16.88 6.82 -15.18
CA ILE A 206 16.09 6.46 -13.98
C ILE A 206 16.99 6.52 -12.74
N ILE A 207 18.16 5.88 -12.77
CA ILE A 207 19.11 5.87 -11.65
C ILE A 207 19.57 7.30 -11.32
N TYR A 208 19.91 8.10 -12.31
CA TYR A 208 20.36 9.48 -12.12
C TYR A 208 19.26 10.35 -11.49
N ASN A 209 18.02 10.23 -11.98
CA ASN A 209 16.89 11.00 -11.44
C ASN A 209 16.59 10.57 -10.00
N ALA A 210 16.58 9.27 -9.71
CA ALA A 210 16.38 8.75 -8.36
C ALA A 210 17.48 9.22 -7.39
N TRP A 211 18.74 9.25 -7.82
CA TRP A 211 19.83 9.83 -7.05
C TRP A 211 19.64 11.33 -6.78
N ARG A 212 19.18 12.09 -7.78
CA ARG A 212 19.06 13.56 -7.69
C ARG A 212 17.84 14.02 -6.90
N SER A 213 16.72 13.34 -7.02
CA SER A 213 15.41 13.77 -6.48
C SER A 213 14.68 12.74 -5.64
N ALA A 214 15.32 11.59 -5.35
CA ALA A 214 14.72 10.42 -4.71
C ALA A 214 13.56 9.77 -5.50
N GLU A 215 13.32 10.17 -6.74
CA GLU A 215 12.29 9.64 -7.63
C GLU A 215 12.75 9.61 -9.09
N PRO A 216 12.21 8.74 -9.94
CA PRO A 216 11.07 7.85 -9.68
C PRO A 216 11.44 6.62 -8.85
N GLY A 217 10.43 6.03 -8.20
CA GLY A 217 10.51 4.66 -7.69
C GLY A 217 10.49 3.65 -8.85
N VAL A 218 10.95 2.43 -8.57
CA VAL A 218 10.95 1.32 -9.53
C VAL A 218 10.08 0.19 -9.00
N LEU A 219 9.14 -0.28 -9.83
CA LEU A 219 8.30 -1.44 -9.57
C LEU A 219 8.68 -2.53 -10.56
N PHE A 220 9.28 -3.63 -10.08
CA PHE A 220 9.60 -4.82 -10.90
C PHE A 220 8.31 -5.56 -11.22
N TRP A 221 7.64 -5.11 -12.29
CA TRP A 221 6.23 -5.39 -12.52
C TRP A 221 5.94 -6.86 -12.79
N ASP A 222 6.76 -7.51 -13.60
CA ASP A 222 6.58 -8.94 -13.89
C ASP A 222 6.78 -9.81 -12.62
N THR A 223 7.71 -9.41 -11.75
CA THR A 223 7.88 -10.08 -10.45
C THR A 223 6.67 -9.86 -9.56
N ILE A 224 6.14 -8.64 -9.48
CA ILE A 224 4.95 -8.33 -8.71
C ILE A 224 3.77 -9.20 -9.17
N ILE A 225 3.49 -9.24 -10.47
CA ILE A 225 2.36 -10.01 -11.03
C ILE A 225 2.56 -11.52 -10.80
N ARG A 226 3.76 -12.02 -11.01
CA ARG A 226 4.08 -13.44 -10.85
C ARG A 226 3.90 -13.93 -9.42
N GLU A 227 4.26 -13.10 -8.45
CA GLU A 227 4.17 -13.44 -7.02
C GLU A 227 2.78 -13.17 -6.41
N SER A 228 2.00 -12.29 -7.04
CA SER A 228 0.71 -11.84 -6.53
C SER A 228 -0.34 -12.95 -6.54
N ILE A 229 -0.86 -13.30 -5.36
CA ILE A 229 -2.00 -14.23 -5.25
C ILE A 229 -3.28 -13.61 -5.81
N PRO A 230 -3.62 -12.33 -5.55
CA PRO A 230 -4.78 -11.69 -6.16
C PRO A 230 -4.84 -11.77 -7.68
N ASP A 231 -3.71 -11.77 -8.38
CA ASP A 231 -3.67 -11.89 -9.84
C ASP A 231 -4.08 -13.28 -10.36
N CYS A 232 -4.13 -14.32 -9.51
CA CYS A 232 -4.79 -15.58 -9.82
C CYS A 232 -6.31 -15.41 -10.07
N TYR A 233 -6.88 -14.30 -9.63
CA TYR A 233 -8.29 -13.92 -9.77
C TYR A 233 -8.48 -12.71 -10.70
N ALA A 234 -7.55 -12.48 -11.64
CA ALA A 234 -7.56 -11.33 -12.53
C ALA A 234 -8.84 -11.20 -13.37
N ASP A 235 -9.38 -12.32 -13.88
CA ASP A 235 -10.64 -12.41 -14.62
C ASP A 235 -11.87 -12.05 -13.77
N LEU A 236 -11.80 -12.25 -12.46
CA LEU A 236 -12.80 -11.82 -11.48
C LEU A 236 -12.62 -10.36 -11.05
N GLY A 237 -11.72 -9.63 -11.70
CA GLY A 237 -11.48 -8.21 -11.50
C GLY A 237 -10.45 -7.88 -10.40
N TYR A 238 -9.59 -8.85 -10.04
CA TYR A 238 -8.50 -8.63 -9.08
C TYR A 238 -7.13 -8.44 -9.75
N LYS A 239 -7.11 -8.14 -11.05
CA LYS A 239 -5.86 -7.80 -11.76
C LYS A 239 -5.22 -6.57 -11.14
N THR A 240 -3.97 -6.70 -10.69
CA THR A 240 -3.15 -5.61 -10.17
C THR A 240 -2.84 -4.58 -11.26
N VAL A 241 -3.00 -3.29 -10.97
CA VAL A 241 -2.77 -2.21 -11.93
C VAL A 241 -1.77 -1.17 -11.45
N SER A 242 -1.69 -0.93 -10.14
CA SER A 242 -0.78 0.05 -9.52
C SER A 242 -0.50 -0.35 -8.08
N THR A 243 0.19 0.52 -7.35
CA THR A 243 0.43 0.39 -5.91
C THR A 243 -0.21 1.56 -5.16
N ASN A 244 -0.29 1.44 -3.83
CA ASN A 244 -0.58 2.55 -2.94
C ASN A 244 0.54 3.61 -2.95
N PRO A 245 0.36 4.78 -2.28
CA PRO A 245 1.34 5.89 -2.33
C PRO A 245 2.78 5.53 -1.91
N CYS A 246 2.96 4.60 -0.98
CA CYS A 246 4.29 4.19 -0.52
C CYS A 246 4.89 3.01 -1.30
N GLY A 247 4.13 2.37 -2.19
CA GLY A 247 4.61 1.32 -3.08
C GLY A 247 4.59 -0.10 -2.51
N GLU A 248 4.27 -0.29 -1.23
CA GLU A 248 4.35 -1.58 -0.55
C GLU A 248 3.20 -2.54 -0.85
N ILE A 249 2.09 -2.06 -1.43
CA ILE A 249 0.91 -2.90 -1.71
C ILE A 249 0.47 -2.78 -3.16
N PRO A 250 0.74 -3.78 -3.98
CA PRO A 250 0.13 -3.91 -5.32
C PRO A 250 -1.36 -4.20 -5.20
N LEU A 251 -2.20 -3.44 -5.88
CA LEU A 251 -3.66 -3.49 -5.77
C LEU A 251 -4.35 -3.48 -7.13
N CYS A 252 -5.50 -4.12 -7.20
CA CYS A 252 -6.45 -3.96 -8.29
C CYS A 252 -7.33 -2.71 -8.07
N PRO A 253 -8.05 -2.22 -9.10
CA PRO A 253 -8.94 -1.08 -8.95
C PRO A 253 -10.00 -1.31 -7.85
N TYR A 254 -10.18 -0.31 -6.99
CA TYR A 254 -11.11 -0.25 -5.88
C TYR A 254 -10.81 -1.21 -4.72
N ASP A 255 -9.65 -1.88 -4.75
CA ASP A 255 -9.16 -2.63 -3.62
C ASP A 255 -8.44 -1.69 -2.62
N SER A 256 -8.32 -2.14 -1.39
CA SER A 256 -7.78 -1.32 -0.29
C SER A 256 -7.06 -2.18 0.74
N CYS A 257 -6.19 -1.54 1.52
CA CYS A 257 -5.47 -2.22 2.59
C CYS A 257 -5.58 -1.48 3.92
N ARG A 258 -5.68 -2.26 5.00
CA ARG A 258 -5.64 -1.84 6.40
C ARG A 258 -4.35 -2.35 6.98
N LEU A 259 -3.70 -1.56 7.81
CA LEU A 259 -2.34 -1.81 8.25
C LEU A 259 -2.25 -2.01 9.77
N MET A 260 -1.48 -3.02 10.15
CA MET A 260 -1.08 -3.30 11.52
C MET A 260 0.35 -3.84 11.51
N ALA A 261 1.15 -3.46 12.49
CA ALA A 261 2.54 -3.91 12.59
C ALA A 261 2.79 -4.69 13.88
N VAL A 262 3.62 -5.73 13.78
CA VAL A 262 4.20 -6.43 14.92
C VAL A 262 5.54 -5.77 15.23
N ASN A 263 5.76 -5.37 16.48
CA ASN A 263 6.99 -4.74 16.96
C ASN A 263 8.02 -5.80 17.32
N LEU A 264 8.96 -6.07 16.43
CA LEU A 264 9.92 -7.16 16.57
C LEU A 264 10.87 -7.01 17.75
N TYR A 265 11.21 -5.77 18.14
CA TYR A 265 12.07 -5.52 19.28
C TYR A 265 11.52 -6.11 20.60
N SER A 266 10.21 -6.09 20.77
CA SER A 266 9.56 -6.55 22.00
C SER A 266 9.60 -8.06 22.22
N TYR A 267 10.10 -8.83 21.26
CA TYR A 267 10.31 -10.27 21.38
C TYR A 267 11.75 -10.64 21.73
N VAL A 268 12.63 -9.65 21.99
CA VAL A 268 14.00 -9.92 22.40
C VAL A 268 14.08 -9.96 23.92
N ASP A 269 14.28 -11.15 24.48
CA ASP A 269 14.58 -11.33 25.89
C ASP A 269 16.01 -10.91 26.18
N ASN A 270 16.27 -10.23 27.31
CA ASN A 270 17.59 -9.73 27.72
C ASN A 270 18.32 -8.92 26.64
N PRO A 271 17.69 -7.89 26.03
CA PRO A 271 18.25 -7.17 24.91
C PRO A 271 19.62 -6.55 25.25
N PHE A 272 20.51 -6.46 24.26
CA PHE A 272 21.87 -5.89 24.36
C PHE A 272 22.81 -6.61 25.36
N THR A 273 22.53 -7.87 25.69
CA THR A 273 23.38 -8.70 26.56
C THR A 273 23.87 -9.96 25.83
N VAL A 274 24.84 -10.63 26.40
CA VAL A 274 25.33 -11.93 25.88
C VAL A 274 24.26 -13.04 25.93
N ASN A 275 23.20 -12.84 26.70
CA ASN A 275 22.07 -13.74 26.83
C ASN A 275 20.84 -13.29 26.00
N ALA A 276 21.02 -12.32 25.11
CA ALA A 276 19.94 -11.86 24.25
C ALA A 276 19.41 -13.00 23.39
N LYS A 277 18.08 -13.16 23.38
CA LYS A 277 17.40 -14.24 22.65
C LYS A 277 16.06 -13.76 22.13
N PHE A 278 15.74 -14.11 20.90
CA PHE A 278 14.41 -13.87 20.34
C PHE A 278 13.41 -14.94 20.83
N ASN A 279 12.29 -14.49 21.37
CA ASN A 279 11.24 -15.36 21.86
C ASN A 279 10.31 -15.79 20.74
N MET A 280 10.75 -16.79 19.98
CA MET A 280 10.07 -17.26 18.77
C MET A 280 8.66 -17.80 19.05
N GLU A 281 8.44 -18.47 20.19
CA GLU A 281 7.13 -19.05 20.51
C GLU A 281 6.09 -17.96 20.84
N LEU A 282 6.47 -16.93 21.59
CA LEU A 282 5.63 -15.78 21.85
C LEU A 282 5.31 -15.03 20.55
N PHE A 283 6.31 -14.88 19.68
CA PHE A 283 6.14 -14.23 18.37
C PHE A 283 5.15 -14.99 17.47
N LYS A 284 5.25 -16.32 17.39
CA LYS A 284 4.31 -17.17 16.64
C LYS A 284 2.87 -17.00 17.13
N ASP A 285 2.66 -17.03 18.45
CA ASP A 285 1.34 -16.83 19.03
C ASP A 285 0.75 -15.47 18.71
N HIS A 286 1.55 -14.41 18.90
CA HIS A 286 1.13 -13.06 18.61
C HIS A 286 0.92 -12.81 17.11
N ALA A 287 1.71 -13.41 16.22
CA ALA A 287 1.51 -13.33 14.77
C ALA A 287 0.15 -13.92 14.36
N ARG A 288 -0.26 -15.08 14.92
CA ARG A 288 -1.59 -15.65 14.69
C ARG A 288 -2.72 -14.75 15.19
N LYS A 289 -2.58 -14.23 16.42
CA LYS A 289 -3.56 -13.31 17.02
C LYS A 289 -3.64 -11.98 16.27
N ALA A 290 -2.50 -11.42 15.85
CA ALA A 290 -2.46 -10.22 15.04
C ALA A 290 -3.19 -10.39 13.70
N MET A 291 -3.01 -11.55 13.04
CA MET A 291 -3.72 -11.84 11.80
C MET A 291 -5.22 -11.98 12.01
N ARG A 292 -5.66 -12.52 13.15
CA ARG A 292 -7.06 -12.59 13.52
C ARG A 292 -7.67 -11.20 13.70
N LEU A 293 -6.99 -10.29 14.44
CA LEU A 293 -7.39 -8.89 14.55
C LEU A 293 -7.42 -8.16 13.21
N MET A 294 -6.56 -8.53 12.27
CA MET A 294 -6.60 -7.97 10.92
C MET A 294 -7.87 -8.36 10.15
N ASP A 295 -8.40 -9.56 10.33
CA ASP A 295 -9.69 -9.94 9.74
C ASP A 295 -10.86 -9.21 10.41
N ASP A 296 -10.84 -9.06 11.73
CA ASP A 296 -11.84 -8.26 12.47
C ASP A 296 -11.83 -6.79 12.03
N LEU A 297 -10.66 -6.26 11.70
CA LEU A 297 -10.52 -4.91 11.17
C LEU A 297 -11.24 -4.73 9.83
N ILE A 298 -11.40 -5.79 9.04
CA ILE A 298 -12.20 -5.71 7.80
C ILE A 298 -13.68 -5.54 8.13
N ASP A 299 -14.19 -6.20 9.14
CA ASP A 299 -15.59 -6.06 9.56
C ASP A 299 -15.84 -4.67 10.15
N LEU A 300 -14.90 -4.13 10.94
CA LEU A 300 -14.94 -2.74 11.40
C LEU A 300 -14.91 -1.73 10.24
N GLU A 301 -14.11 -1.99 9.21
CA GLU A 301 -14.09 -1.16 8.00
C GLU A 301 -15.41 -1.23 7.23
N MET A 302 -16.04 -2.40 7.18
CA MET A 302 -17.36 -2.53 6.55
C MET A 302 -18.41 -1.64 7.22
N GLU A 303 -18.42 -1.57 8.55
CA GLU A 303 -19.30 -0.65 9.31
C GLU A 303 -19.01 0.83 8.97
N LYS A 304 -17.73 1.19 8.78
CA LYS A 304 -17.34 2.55 8.33
C LYS A 304 -17.76 2.85 6.91
N ILE A 305 -17.59 1.90 5.99
CA ILE A 305 -18.05 2.05 4.60
C ILE A 305 -19.56 2.26 4.55
N GLU A 306 -20.32 1.50 5.32
CA GLU A 306 -21.78 1.68 5.41
C GLU A 306 -22.17 3.05 5.97
N SER A 307 -21.45 3.53 6.98
CA SER A 307 -21.63 4.87 7.53
C SER A 307 -21.31 5.97 6.51
N ILE A 308 -20.26 5.77 5.68
CA ILE A 308 -19.92 6.69 4.60
C ILE A 308 -21.03 6.72 3.54
N ILE A 309 -21.51 5.56 3.09
CA ILE A 309 -22.59 5.44 2.11
C ILE A 309 -23.88 6.12 2.64
N ALA A 310 -24.24 5.85 3.89
CA ALA A 310 -25.40 6.48 4.53
C ALA A 310 -25.26 8.00 4.61
N LYS A 311 -24.06 8.50 4.94
CA LYS A 311 -23.78 9.96 4.97
C LYS A 311 -23.95 10.58 3.58
N ILE A 312 -23.40 9.95 2.54
CA ILE A 312 -23.52 10.47 1.16
C ILE A 312 -25.00 10.50 0.72
N ALA A 313 -25.74 9.43 0.99
CA ALA A 313 -27.16 9.36 0.66
C ALA A 313 -27.98 10.46 1.34
N ALA A 314 -27.61 10.86 2.57
CA ALA A 314 -28.28 11.90 3.35
C ALA A 314 -27.82 13.34 3.00
N ASP A 315 -26.81 13.52 2.17
CA ASP A 315 -26.35 14.86 1.76
C ASP A 315 -27.42 15.58 0.93
N PRO A 316 -27.62 16.89 1.13
CA PRO A 316 -28.68 17.67 0.46
C PRO A 316 -28.34 18.05 -0.99
N GLU A 317 -27.31 17.49 -1.56
CA GLU A 317 -26.86 17.71 -2.94
C GLU A 317 -27.74 16.97 -3.95
N GLU A 318 -27.67 17.38 -5.21
CA GLU A 318 -28.35 16.70 -6.32
C GLU A 318 -27.82 15.26 -6.48
N GLU A 319 -28.72 14.36 -6.87
CA GLU A 319 -28.40 12.94 -7.02
C GLU A 319 -27.22 12.69 -7.99
N GLU A 320 -27.12 13.46 -9.06
CA GLU A 320 -26.04 13.37 -10.04
C GLU A 320 -24.67 13.66 -9.42
N VAL A 321 -24.58 14.60 -8.49
CA VAL A 321 -23.34 14.94 -7.77
C VAL A 321 -22.95 13.81 -6.81
N LYS A 322 -23.91 13.23 -6.10
CA LYS A 322 -23.68 12.12 -5.16
C LYS A 322 -23.28 10.82 -5.84
N LEU A 323 -23.73 10.57 -7.07
CA LEU A 323 -23.53 9.30 -7.77
C LEU A 323 -22.06 8.89 -7.91
N ALA A 324 -21.15 9.83 -8.09
CA ALA A 324 -19.73 9.54 -8.21
C ALA A 324 -19.17 8.87 -6.94
N GLU A 325 -19.41 9.51 -5.79
CA GLU A 325 -18.94 9.01 -4.50
C GLU A 325 -19.67 7.73 -4.08
N LEU A 326 -20.98 7.64 -4.28
CA LEU A 326 -21.77 6.43 -4.01
C LEU A 326 -21.25 5.21 -4.81
N ASN A 327 -21.04 5.39 -6.12
CA ASN A 327 -20.51 4.34 -6.97
C ASN A 327 -19.12 3.89 -6.56
N LEU A 328 -18.26 4.85 -6.18
CA LEU A 328 -16.91 4.57 -5.69
C LEU A 328 -16.95 3.68 -4.44
N TRP A 329 -17.71 4.06 -3.41
CA TRP A 329 -17.77 3.31 -2.16
C TRP A 329 -18.47 1.97 -2.29
N ASN A 330 -19.46 1.83 -3.19
CA ASN A 330 -20.05 0.53 -3.50
C ASN A 330 -19.06 -0.43 -4.20
N LYS A 331 -18.21 0.07 -5.10
CA LYS A 331 -17.14 -0.73 -5.70
C LYS A 331 -16.11 -1.18 -4.63
N ILE A 332 -15.70 -0.27 -3.74
CA ILE A 332 -14.78 -0.57 -2.64
C ILE A 332 -15.40 -1.60 -1.68
N LYS A 333 -16.69 -1.43 -1.32
CA LYS A 333 -17.44 -2.38 -0.52
C LYS A 333 -17.38 -3.79 -1.11
N SER A 334 -17.70 -3.90 -2.40
CA SER A 334 -17.68 -5.17 -3.13
C SER A 334 -16.30 -5.83 -3.14
N LYS A 335 -15.23 -5.05 -3.37
CA LYS A 335 -13.84 -5.56 -3.35
C LYS A 335 -13.41 -5.98 -1.96
N THR A 336 -13.69 -5.17 -0.95
CA THR A 336 -13.39 -5.49 0.46
C THR A 336 -14.04 -6.79 0.89
N LEU A 337 -15.32 -6.99 0.58
CA LEU A 337 -16.04 -8.23 0.91
C LEU A 337 -15.51 -9.43 0.13
N GLY A 338 -15.28 -9.27 -1.18
CA GLY A 338 -14.90 -10.38 -2.05
C GLY A 338 -13.51 -10.96 -1.76
N GLY A 339 -12.55 -10.11 -1.43
CA GLY A 339 -11.16 -10.53 -1.18
C GLY A 339 -10.75 -10.55 0.30
N ARG A 340 -11.36 -9.75 1.15
CA ARG A 340 -10.98 -9.59 2.57
C ARG A 340 -9.47 -9.38 2.75
N ARG A 341 -8.88 -8.44 1.99
CA ARG A 341 -7.44 -8.18 2.02
C ARG A 341 -7.01 -7.55 3.33
N THR A 342 -5.89 -8.02 3.88
CA THR A 342 -5.21 -7.47 5.05
C THR A 342 -3.79 -7.03 4.70
N GLY A 343 -3.14 -6.32 5.62
CA GLY A 343 -1.75 -5.86 5.50
C GLY A 343 -1.06 -5.91 6.87
N LEU A 344 -0.87 -7.12 7.38
CA LEU A 344 -0.04 -7.34 8.56
C LEU A 344 1.42 -7.23 8.19
N GLY A 345 2.18 -6.42 8.91
CA GLY A 345 3.61 -6.22 8.70
C GLY A 345 4.38 -6.16 10.00
N ILE A 346 5.58 -5.61 9.92
CA ILE A 346 6.50 -5.49 11.05
C ILE A 346 6.98 -4.05 11.23
N THR A 347 7.53 -3.77 12.39
CA THR A 347 8.37 -2.58 12.69
C THR A 347 9.52 -3.03 13.58
N ALA A 348 10.56 -2.19 13.71
CA ALA A 348 11.69 -2.43 14.61
C ALA A 348 12.61 -3.61 14.24
N GLU A 349 12.75 -3.96 12.96
CA GLU A 349 13.70 -5.01 12.56
C GLU A 349 15.15 -4.59 12.88
N GLY A 350 15.52 -3.33 12.61
CA GLY A 350 16.82 -2.80 12.93
C GLY A 350 17.16 -2.87 14.43
N ASP A 351 16.21 -2.50 15.31
CA ASP A 351 16.38 -2.60 16.75
C ASP A 351 16.43 -4.04 17.26
N MET A 352 15.62 -4.92 16.69
CA MET A 352 15.67 -6.35 16.99
C MET A 352 17.05 -6.93 16.71
N LEU A 353 17.61 -6.66 15.54
CA LEU A 353 18.94 -7.14 15.15
C LEU A 353 20.01 -6.57 16.08
N ALA A 354 19.97 -5.26 16.37
CA ALA A 354 20.90 -4.61 17.29
C ALA A 354 20.83 -5.19 18.71
N ALA A 355 19.62 -5.41 19.22
CA ALA A 355 19.39 -5.99 20.54
C ALA A 355 19.91 -7.43 20.68
N LEU A 356 19.92 -8.18 19.58
CA LEU A 356 20.49 -9.53 19.48
C LEU A 356 22.00 -9.55 19.23
N GLY A 357 22.64 -8.37 19.05
CA GLY A 357 24.05 -8.27 18.68
C GLY A 357 24.37 -8.68 17.24
N LEU A 358 23.35 -8.66 16.36
CA LEU A 358 23.49 -8.96 14.94
C LEU A 358 23.75 -7.66 14.17
N ILE A 359 24.86 -7.62 13.44
CA ILE A 359 25.23 -6.47 12.62
C ILE A 359 24.37 -6.45 11.35
N TYR A 360 23.61 -5.38 11.15
CA TYR A 360 22.75 -5.21 9.99
C TYR A 360 23.52 -5.37 8.67
N GLY A 361 22.96 -6.16 7.73
CA GLY A 361 23.57 -6.44 6.43
C GLY A 361 24.60 -7.55 6.41
N THR A 362 24.91 -8.21 7.52
CA THR A 362 25.72 -9.43 7.55
C THR A 362 24.88 -10.67 7.23
N ASP A 363 25.53 -11.73 6.74
CA ASP A 363 24.83 -12.99 6.40
C ASP A 363 24.02 -13.54 7.59
N LYS A 364 24.59 -13.50 8.80
CA LYS A 364 23.89 -13.94 10.02
C LYS A 364 22.62 -13.13 10.30
N ALA A 365 22.68 -11.82 10.12
CA ALA A 365 21.52 -10.94 10.29
C ALA A 365 20.46 -11.21 9.22
N LEU A 366 20.89 -11.42 7.96
CA LEU A 366 19.99 -11.76 6.85
C LEU A 366 19.31 -13.10 7.05
N GLU A 367 20.05 -14.15 7.44
CA GLU A 367 19.50 -15.48 7.74
C GLU A 367 18.45 -15.39 8.85
N PHE A 368 18.74 -14.65 9.92
CA PHE A 368 17.81 -14.49 11.03
C PHE A 368 16.56 -13.68 10.61
N ALA A 369 16.72 -12.58 9.87
CA ALA A 369 15.60 -11.81 9.33
C ALA A 369 14.69 -12.66 8.43
N VAL A 370 15.27 -13.51 7.58
CA VAL A 370 14.53 -14.48 6.75
C VAL A 370 13.75 -15.47 7.61
N GLU A 371 14.33 -16.00 8.70
CA GLU A 371 13.64 -16.89 9.64
C GLU A 371 12.43 -16.21 10.29
N VAL A 372 12.59 -14.97 10.77
CA VAL A 372 11.51 -14.17 11.38
C VAL A 372 10.40 -13.91 10.36
N GLN A 373 10.74 -13.46 9.15
CA GLN A 373 9.74 -13.16 8.11
C GLN A 373 9.03 -14.43 7.61
N LYS A 374 9.75 -15.54 7.46
CA LYS A 374 9.16 -16.85 7.14
C LYS A 374 8.17 -17.27 8.24
N THR A 375 8.54 -17.13 9.50
CA THR A 375 7.68 -17.48 10.63
C THR A 375 6.42 -16.62 10.64
N LEU A 376 6.56 -15.30 10.47
CA LEU A 376 5.40 -14.40 10.35
C LEU A 376 4.46 -14.85 9.22
N ALA A 377 5.02 -15.18 8.06
CA ALA A 377 4.23 -15.61 6.92
C ALA A 377 3.46 -16.91 7.21
N LEU A 378 4.16 -17.95 7.68
CA LEU A 378 3.52 -19.24 7.98
C LEU A 378 2.43 -19.11 9.04
N GLU A 379 2.67 -18.35 10.11
CA GLU A 379 1.69 -18.19 11.19
C GLU A 379 0.50 -17.31 10.79
N ALA A 380 0.70 -16.29 9.95
CA ALA A 380 -0.39 -15.51 9.38
C ALA A 380 -1.27 -16.35 8.45
N TYR A 381 -0.67 -17.16 7.56
CA TYR A 381 -1.41 -18.06 6.68
C TYR A 381 -2.13 -19.16 7.47
N ARG A 382 -1.51 -19.69 8.54
CA ARG A 382 -2.13 -20.64 9.46
C ARG A 382 -3.37 -20.05 10.12
N SER A 383 -3.25 -18.83 10.66
CA SER A 383 -4.37 -18.11 11.27
C SER A 383 -5.50 -17.88 10.26
N SER A 384 -5.18 -17.45 9.04
CA SER A 384 -6.17 -17.24 7.98
C SER A 384 -6.86 -18.54 7.55
N ALA A 385 -6.17 -19.69 7.55
CA ALA A 385 -6.76 -21.00 7.28
C ALA A 385 -7.66 -21.49 8.44
N ILE A 386 -7.27 -21.23 9.69
CA ILE A 386 -8.12 -21.50 10.86
C ILE A 386 -9.38 -20.64 10.82
N MET A 387 -9.25 -19.35 10.54
CA MET A 387 -10.40 -18.47 10.39
C MET A 387 -11.30 -18.87 9.21
N ALA A 388 -10.75 -19.43 8.14
CA ALA A 388 -11.57 -19.94 7.05
C ALA A 388 -12.43 -21.13 7.49
N GLU A 389 -11.90 -22.01 8.33
CA GLU A 389 -12.67 -23.11 8.94
C GLU A 389 -13.77 -22.59 9.89
N GLU A 390 -13.47 -21.54 10.67
CA GLU A 390 -14.39 -20.96 11.67
C GLU A 390 -15.43 -20.01 11.05
N ARG A 391 -15.03 -19.19 10.06
CA ARG A 391 -15.76 -18.02 9.55
C ARG A 391 -16.08 -18.10 8.07
N GLY A 392 -15.64 -19.16 7.37
CA GLY A 392 -15.68 -19.31 5.93
C GLY A 392 -14.50 -18.64 5.21
N ALA A 393 -14.12 -19.20 4.07
CA ALA A 393 -13.09 -18.62 3.20
C ALA A 393 -13.54 -17.28 2.60
N PHE A 394 -12.59 -16.50 2.04
CA PHE A 394 -12.98 -15.32 1.27
C PHE A 394 -13.84 -15.72 0.06
N PRO A 395 -14.91 -14.94 -0.28
CA PRO A 395 -15.99 -15.40 -1.15
C PRO A 395 -15.59 -15.91 -2.52
N ILE A 396 -14.50 -15.42 -3.09
CA ILE A 396 -14.04 -15.82 -4.42
C ILE A 396 -12.92 -16.87 -4.37
N PHE A 397 -12.62 -17.45 -3.21
CA PHE A 397 -11.56 -18.44 -3.06
C PHE A 397 -11.77 -19.65 -3.97
N ASP A 398 -10.70 -20.01 -4.68
CA ASP A 398 -10.64 -21.22 -5.52
C ASP A 398 -9.20 -21.73 -5.52
N ALA A 399 -8.96 -22.84 -4.84
CA ALA A 399 -7.62 -23.44 -4.70
C ALA A 399 -6.98 -23.81 -6.05
N ALA A 400 -7.78 -24.18 -7.05
CA ALA A 400 -7.28 -24.56 -8.37
C ALA A 400 -6.62 -23.40 -9.10
N ARG A 401 -7.07 -22.17 -8.88
CA ARG A 401 -6.49 -20.95 -9.46
C ARG A 401 -5.08 -20.66 -8.94
N GLU A 402 -4.79 -21.05 -7.71
CA GLU A 402 -3.55 -20.73 -7.01
C GLU A 402 -2.45 -21.78 -7.16
N THR A 403 -2.72 -22.90 -7.82
CA THR A 403 -1.83 -24.08 -7.92
C THR A 403 -0.42 -23.73 -8.41
N ASN A 404 -0.29 -22.78 -9.32
CA ASN A 404 0.99 -22.37 -9.90
C ASN A 404 1.58 -21.09 -9.26
N ASN A 405 0.95 -20.53 -8.24
CA ASN A 405 1.45 -19.31 -7.61
C ASN A 405 2.72 -19.61 -6.80
N PRO A 406 3.83 -18.85 -7.00
CA PRO A 406 5.10 -19.12 -6.32
C PRO A 406 5.03 -18.99 -4.80
N MET A 407 4.24 -18.04 -4.27
CA MET A 407 4.09 -17.88 -2.82
C MET A 407 3.39 -19.09 -2.20
N ILE A 408 2.32 -19.59 -2.81
CA ILE A 408 1.60 -20.79 -2.37
C ILE A 408 2.53 -22.01 -2.41
N ASN A 409 3.34 -22.14 -3.46
CA ASN A 409 4.31 -23.22 -3.58
C ASN A 409 5.44 -23.12 -2.53
N ARG A 410 5.86 -21.92 -2.13
CA ARG A 410 6.80 -21.75 -1.01
C ARG A 410 6.19 -22.18 0.32
N ILE A 411 4.92 -21.84 0.58
CA ILE A 411 4.21 -22.29 1.77
C ILE A 411 4.15 -23.84 1.80
N ARG A 412 3.75 -24.47 0.70
CA ARG A 412 3.71 -25.93 0.60
C ARG A 412 5.03 -26.59 0.94
N LYS A 413 6.14 -26.05 0.40
CA LYS A 413 7.50 -26.58 0.67
C LYS A 413 7.94 -26.38 2.12
N ALA A 414 7.47 -25.32 2.78
CA ALA A 414 7.86 -24.98 4.13
C ALA A 414 7.01 -25.69 5.20
N ASP A 415 5.74 -25.95 4.88
CA ASP A 415 4.75 -26.50 5.80
C ASP A 415 3.61 -27.17 5.01
N GLU A 416 3.71 -28.48 4.81
CA GLU A 416 2.76 -29.25 4.02
C GLU A 416 1.40 -29.37 4.73
N ASP A 417 1.39 -29.52 6.05
CA ASP A 417 0.15 -29.59 6.85
C ASP A 417 -0.66 -28.30 6.73
N LEU A 418 0.02 -27.16 6.76
CA LEU A 418 -0.63 -25.85 6.51
C LEU A 418 -1.20 -25.79 5.09
N PHE A 419 -0.45 -26.24 4.10
CA PHE A 419 -0.93 -26.25 2.71
C PHE A 419 -2.16 -27.14 2.55
N GLU A 420 -2.18 -28.36 3.12
CA GLU A 420 -3.34 -29.24 3.10
C GLU A 420 -4.56 -28.61 3.79
N LYS A 421 -4.34 -27.94 4.91
CA LYS A 421 -5.41 -27.18 5.60
C LYS A 421 -5.98 -26.08 4.70
N MET A 422 -5.12 -25.32 4.02
CA MET A 422 -5.54 -24.29 3.06
C MET A 422 -6.29 -24.88 1.85
N GLN A 423 -5.91 -26.05 1.37
CA GLN A 423 -6.63 -26.73 0.30
C GLN A 423 -8.04 -27.19 0.73
N ARG A 424 -8.16 -27.65 1.96
CA ARG A 424 -9.41 -28.18 2.52
C ARG A 424 -10.42 -27.11 2.90
N PHE A 425 -10.00 -26.06 3.59
CA PHE A 425 -10.85 -25.02 4.17
C PHE A 425 -10.77 -23.68 3.46
N GLY A 426 -9.74 -23.49 2.63
CA GLY A 426 -9.41 -22.20 2.04
C GLY A 426 -8.64 -21.30 3.00
N ARG A 427 -8.65 -20.01 2.68
CA ARG A 427 -8.15 -18.92 3.54
C ARG A 427 -9.24 -17.87 3.73
N ARG A 428 -9.23 -17.21 4.87
CA ARG A 428 -10.14 -16.10 5.16
C ARG A 428 -9.84 -14.84 4.34
N ASN A 429 -8.61 -14.69 3.87
CA ASN A 429 -8.10 -13.46 3.26
C ASN A 429 -7.34 -13.77 1.97
N ILE A 430 -7.54 -12.97 0.91
CA ILE A 430 -6.90 -13.14 -0.41
C ILE A 430 -5.41 -12.82 -0.36
N SER A 431 -5.01 -11.80 0.43
CA SER A 431 -3.63 -11.40 0.68
C SER A 431 -3.50 -10.92 2.12
N LEU A 432 -2.39 -11.24 2.77
CA LEU A 432 -2.26 -11.14 4.22
C LEU A 432 -1.25 -10.11 4.69
N LEU A 433 -0.07 -10.07 4.05
CA LEU A 433 1.12 -9.42 4.57
C LEU A 433 1.55 -8.23 3.72
N THR A 434 2.21 -7.28 4.38
CA THR A 434 2.91 -6.18 3.72
C THR A 434 3.96 -5.57 4.65
N ILE A 435 5.02 -4.99 4.08
CA ILE A 435 6.00 -4.23 4.84
C ILE A 435 5.74 -2.74 4.56
N ALA A 436 4.93 -2.13 5.44
CA ALA A 436 4.65 -0.71 5.38
C ALA A 436 5.81 0.12 5.94
N PRO A 437 5.94 1.40 5.57
CA PRO A 437 7.04 2.26 6.07
C PRO A 437 7.06 2.46 7.58
N THR A 438 5.92 2.35 8.26
CA THR A 438 5.76 2.51 9.73
C THR A 438 6.36 3.81 10.33
N GLY A 439 6.57 4.85 9.53
CA GLY A 439 7.28 6.06 9.96
C GLY A 439 6.67 6.76 11.19
N THR A 440 5.34 6.92 11.25
CA THR A 440 4.67 7.47 12.45
C THR A 440 4.51 6.42 13.55
N THR A 441 4.27 5.17 13.18
CA THR A 441 4.12 4.05 14.11
C THR A 441 5.39 3.82 14.93
N SER A 442 6.56 3.84 14.28
CA SER A 442 7.86 3.69 14.92
C SER A 442 8.18 4.81 15.92
N LEU A 443 7.67 6.03 15.69
CA LEU A 443 7.78 7.10 16.68
C LEU A 443 6.97 6.81 17.96
N MET A 444 5.81 6.17 17.83
CA MET A 444 4.99 5.78 18.97
C MET A 444 5.63 4.64 19.76
N THR A 445 6.25 3.70 19.08
CA THR A 445 6.96 2.57 19.70
C THR A 445 8.39 2.92 20.11
N GLN A 446 8.89 4.09 19.69
CA GLN A 446 10.29 4.54 19.92
C GLN A 446 11.32 3.53 19.37
N THR A 447 11.07 3.06 18.15
CA THR A 447 11.88 2.04 17.47
C THR A 447 12.26 2.48 16.06
N THR A 448 13.10 1.70 15.39
CA THR A 448 13.33 1.81 13.95
C THR A 448 12.07 1.48 13.17
N SER A 449 11.93 2.03 11.96
CA SER A 449 10.75 1.81 11.10
C SER A 449 11.00 0.68 10.10
N GLY A 450 9.95 -0.11 9.86
CA GLY A 450 9.96 -1.18 8.87
C GLY A 450 11.15 -2.13 9.03
N ILE A 451 11.88 -2.31 7.95
CA ILE A 451 13.10 -3.12 7.87
C ILE A 451 14.38 -2.27 7.89
N GLU A 452 14.26 -0.93 8.01
CA GLU A 452 15.40 -0.03 7.90
C GLU A 452 16.26 -0.05 9.18
N PRO A 453 17.59 0.09 9.03
CA PRO A 453 18.47 0.29 10.19
C PRO A 453 18.40 1.72 10.68
N VAL A 454 19.00 1.98 11.85
CA VAL A 454 19.32 3.35 12.29
C VAL A 454 20.37 3.94 11.34
N PHE A 455 20.01 4.95 10.55
CA PHE A 455 20.93 5.60 9.60
C PHE A 455 21.69 6.78 10.23
N LEU A 456 21.10 7.44 11.21
CA LEU A 456 21.73 8.52 11.99
C LEU A 456 21.25 8.47 13.45
N PRO A 457 22.15 8.58 14.44
CA PRO A 457 21.78 8.61 15.87
C PRO A 457 20.96 9.86 16.25
N VAL A 458 21.20 10.97 15.55
CA VAL A 458 20.47 12.24 15.71
C VAL A 458 20.26 12.85 14.34
N TYR A 459 19.05 13.30 14.07
CA TYR A 459 18.72 14.01 12.84
C TYR A 459 17.67 15.10 13.10
N LYS A 460 17.72 16.13 12.27
CA LYS A 460 16.76 17.22 12.32
C LYS A 460 15.48 16.81 11.57
N ARG A 461 14.36 17.00 12.20
CA ARG A 461 13.03 16.79 11.61
C ARG A 461 12.34 18.10 11.37
N ARG A 462 11.59 18.19 10.26
CA ARG A 462 10.72 19.32 9.94
C ARG A 462 9.27 18.86 9.93
N LYS A 463 8.43 19.54 10.70
CA LYS A 463 6.98 19.39 10.67
C LYS A 463 6.39 20.62 10.02
N LYS A 464 5.56 20.44 8.99
CA LYS A 464 4.84 21.56 8.37
C LYS A 464 3.87 22.15 9.38
N VAL A 465 3.88 23.46 9.50
CA VAL A 465 2.93 24.23 10.34
C VAL A 465 1.68 24.47 9.52
N ASN A 466 0.53 24.05 10.05
CA ASN A 466 -0.76 24.36 9.43
C ASN A 466 -1.30 25.73 9.93
N PRO A 467 -2.17 26.39 9.15
CA PRO A 467 -2.70 27.70 9.52
C PRO A 467 -3.39 27.77 10.89
N ASN A 468 -3.89 26.62 11.38
CA ASN A 468 -4.62 26.52 12.65
C ASN A 468 -3.76 25.99 13.82
N ASP A 469 -2.49 25.68 13.59
CA ASP A 469 -1.60 25.21 14.64
C ASP A 469 -1.29 26.38 15.60
N LYS A 470 -1.61 26.20 16.88
CA LYS A 470 -1.32 27.15 17.95
C LYS A 470 -0.06 26.74 18.71
N ASN A 471 0.70 27.71 19.18
CA ASN A 471 1.91 27.51 19.98
C ASN A 471 3.02 26.75 19.25
N VAL A 472 3.21 27.01 17.96
CA VAL A 472 4.24 26.40 17.14
C VAL A 472 5.32 27.41 16.82
N THR A 473 6.59 27.00 16.91
CA THR A 473 7.73 27.85 16.53
C THR A 473 8.05 27.65 15.06
N ILE A 474 7.89 28.68 14.24
CA ILE A 474 8.32 28.65 12.84
C ILE A 474 9.82 28.85 12.78
N ASN A 475 10.56 27.82 12.43
CA ASN A 475 12.03 27.85 12.32
C ASN A 475 12.52 27.96 10.87
N TYR A 476 11.68 27.54 9.91
CA TYR A 476 12.05 27.48 8.51
C TYR A 476 10.86 27.80 7.60
N LYS A 477 11.13 28.48 6.51
CA LYS A 477 10.19 28.75 5.44
C LYS A 477 10.82 28.27 4.13
N ASP A 478 10.10 27.43 3.38
CA ASP A 478 10.61 26.91 2.11
C ASP A 478 10.34 27.86 0.93
N ASP A 479 10.88 27.53 -0.24
CA ASP A 479 10.82 28.35 -1.46
C ASP A 479 9.39 28.50 -2.03
N VAL A 480 8.47 27.63 -1.60
CA VAL A 480 7.04 27.70 -1.99
C VAL A 480 6.18 28.45 -0.96
N GLY A 481 6.82 28.96 0.10
CA GLY A 481 6.19 29.77 1.13
C GLY A 481 5.59 28.98 2.29
N ASP A 482 5.77 27.67 2.34
CA ASP A 482 5.34 26.84 3.46
C ASP A 482 6.22 27.05 4.69
N THR A 483 5.60 27.02 5.85
CA THR A 483 6.25 27.22 7.14
C THR A 483 6.43 25.90 7.89
N TRP A 484 7.58 25.74 8.57
CA TRP A 484 7.98 24.51 9.21
C TRP A 484 8.51 24.75 10.62
N GLU A 485 8.17 23.85 11.53
CA GLU A 485 8.80 23.69 12.83
C GLU A 485 9.93 22.66 12.70
N GLU A 486 11.11 22.99 13.22
CA GLU A 486 12.27 22.07 13.26
C GLU A 486 12.49 21.56 14.68
N TYR A 487 12.76 20.28 14.81
CA TYR A 487 13.13 19.63 16.07
C TYR A 487 14.10 18.46 15.84
N TYR A 488 14.83 18.10 16.90
CA TYR A 488 15.84 17.04 16.89
C TYR A 488 15.33 15.80 17.60
#